data_ddad98eda279a2e7e6ed8531df0c4151
#
_entry.id   ddad98eda279a2e7e6ed8531df0c4151
#
_cell.length_a   1.000
_cell.length_b   1.000
_cell.length_c   1.000
_cell.angle_alpha   90.00
_cell.angle_beta   90.00
_cell.angle_gamma   90.00
#
_symmetry.space_group_name_H-M   'P 1'
#
loop_
_entity.id
_entity.type
_entity.pdbx_description
1 polymer ?
#
loop_
_entity_poly.entity_id
_entity_poly.type
_entity_poly.pdbx_seq_one_letter_code
_entity_poly.pdbx_strand_id
1 'polypeptide(L)'
;MEKFAAFARIAEIEFADVVLSTQDLGHKLRIYLIDKSFIDLSYTTELEIQRFTIHWERTHIDKSIYRLDNAPDRSWRKVETFPLHFHDKKYDKVGIPPFSVDENLLLKNIFRRFLRFARLQATA
;
A
#
# COMPACT_ATOMS: atom_id res chain seq x y z
N MET A 1 -1.79 2.08 -22.92
CA MET A 1 -2.57 1.53 -21.80
C MET A 1 -2.04 2.10 -20.50
N GLU A 2 -2.91 2.56 -19.68
CA GLU A 2 -2.54 3.19 -18.42
C GLU A 2 -2.02 2.17 -17.41
N LYS A 3 -0.88 2.47 -16.85
CA LYS A 3 -0.17 1.60 -15.90
C LYS A 3 -1.04 1.23 -14.69
N PHE A 4 -1.83 2.19 -14.18
CA PHE A 4 -2.59 2.02 -12.95
C PHE A 4 -4.07 1.71 -13.15
N ALA A 5 -4.54 1.55 -14.39
CA ALA A 5 -5.97 1.40 -14.68
C ALA A 5 -6.63 0.24 -13.91
N ALA A 6 -5.97 -0.92 -13.86
CA ALA A 6 -6.52 -2.07 -13.15
C ALA A 6 -6.61 -1.85 -11.64
N PHE A 7 -5.59 -1.19 -11.07
CA PHE A 7 -5.56 -0.86 -9.63
C PHE A 7 -6.62 0.17 -9.27
N ALA A 8 -6.81 1.19 -10.11
CA ALA A 8 -7.85 2.18 -9.91
C ALA A 8 -9.23 1.52 -9.90
N ARG A 9 -9.46 0.59 -10.82
CA ARG A 9 -10.71 -0.16 -10.89
C ARG A 9 -10.95 -1.03 -9.66
N ILE A 10 -9.92 -1.72 -9.17
CA ILE A 10 -10.00 -2.49 -7.92
C ILE A 10 -10.45 -1.57 -6.78
N ALA A 11 -9.78 -0.44 -6.61
CA ALA A 11 -10.08 0.50 -5.54
C ALA A 11 -11.52 1.03 -5.63
N GLU A 12 -11.90 1.49 -6.81
CA GLU A 12 -13.20 2.15 -7.02
C GLU A 12 -14.38 1.19 -6.98
N ILE A 13 -14.20 -0.06 -7.41
CA ILE A 13 -15.28 -1.03 -7.49
C ILE A 13 -15.34 -1.93 -6.26
N GLU A 14 -14.22 -2.54 -5.89
CA GLU A 14 -14.19 -3.51 -4.79
C GLU A 14 -14.20 -2.85 -3.41
N PHE A 15 -13.80 -1.58 -3.33
CA PHE A 15 -13.71 -0.83 -2.08
C PHE A 15 -14.53 0.47 -2.12
N ALA A 16 -15.62 0.45 -2.87
CA ALA A 16 -16.49 1.61 -3.04
C ALA A 16 -17.04 2.17 -1.72
N ASP A 17 -17.10 1.35 -0.68
CA ASP A 17 -17.58 1.73 0.64
C ASP A 17 -16.61 2.68 1.38
N VAL A 18 -15.31 2.64 1.06
CA VAL A 18 -14.31 3.47 1.72
C VAL A 18 -13.51 4.35 0.77
N VAL A 19 -13.53 4.05 -0.52
CA VAL A 19 -12.80 4.83 -1.54
C VAL A 19 -13.70 5.90 -2.13
N LEU A 20 -13.25 7.15 -2.04
CA LEU A 20 -13.95 8.28 -2.61
C LEU A 20 -13.65 8.44 -4.10
N SER A 21 -12.38 8.39 -4.47
CA SER A 21 -11.93 8.56 -5.85
C SER A 21 -10.46 8.12 -5.98
N THR A 22 -9.99 8.02 -7.22
CA THR A 22 -8.58 7.77 -7.51
C THR A 22 -8.05 8.81 -8.48
N GLN A 23 -6.74 9.03 -8.45
CA GLN A 23 -6.07 9.97 -9.33
C GLN A 23 -4.73 9.40 -9.76
N ASP A 24 -4.53 9.29 -11.07
CA ASP A 24 -3.25 8.88 -11.66
C ASP A 24 -2.34 10.09 -11.73
N LEU A 25 -1.25 10.08 -10.94
CA LEU A 25 -0.28 11.17 -10.88
C LEU A 25 0.94 10.91 -11.78
N GLY A 26 0.88 9.87 -12.62
CA GLY A 26 1.95 9.49 -13.52
C GLY A 26 2.93 8.51 -12.88
N HIS A 27 3.59 8.90 -11.81
CA HIS A 27 4.55 8.05 -11.08
C HIS A 27 3.91 7.25 -9.95
N LYS A 28 2.68 7.57 -9.58
CA LYS A 28 1.91 6.84 -8.56
C LYS A 28 0.43 7.03 -8.77
N LEU A 29 -0.34 6.09 -8.23
CA LEU A 29 -1.80 6.19 -8.16
C LEU A 29 -2.17 6.60 -6.75
N ARG A 30 -2.94 7.67 -6.61
CA ARG A 30 -3.45 8.12 -5.31
C ARG A 30 -4.90 7.71 -5.17
N ILE A 31 -5.20 7.02 -4.07
CA ILE A 31 -6.53 6.56 -3.72
C ILE A 31 -7.01 7.42 -2.54
N TYR A 32 -8.04 8.23 -2.77
CA TYR A 32 -8.62 9.09 -1.73
C TYR A 32 -9.68 8.32 -0.97
N LEU A 33 -9.58 8.29 0.36
CA LEU A 33 -10.55 7.62 1.22
C LEU A 33 -11.56 8.61 1.80
N ILE A 34 -12.70 8.10 2.21
CA ILE A 34 -13.81 8.93 2.71
C ILE A 34 -13.47 9.64 4.03
N ASP A 35 -12.47 9.16 4.78
CA ASP A 35 -12.02 9.78 6.02
C ASP A 35 -10.98 10.89 5.81
N LYS A 36 -10.73 11.27 4.54
CA LYS A 36 -9.76 12.29 4.11
C LYS A 36 -8.31 11.84 4.17
N SER A 37 -8.05 10.56 4.43
CA SER A 37 -6.73 9.99 4.23
C SER A 37 -6.56 9.58 2.77
N PHE A 38 -5.34 9.22 2.37
CA PHE A 38 -5.12 8.71 1.03
C PHE A 38 -4.04 7.63 1.03
N ILE A 39 -4.11 6.77 0.01
CA ILE A 39 -3.14 5.70 -0.20
C ILE A 39 -2.44 5.95 -1.54
N ASP A 40 -1.11 5.90 -1.54
CA ASP A 40 -0.31 6.02 -2.75
C ASP A 40 0.28 4.66 -3.10
N LEU A 41 0.04 4.21 -4.33
CA LEU A 41 0.64 3.00 -4.89
C LEU A 41 1.65 3.41 -5.96
N SER A 42 2.87 2.90 -5.85
CA SER A 42 3.86 3.02 -6.91
C SER A 42 4.55 1.67 -7.10
N TYR A 43 4.98 1.39 -8.34
CA TYR A 43 5.73 0.18 -8.63
C TYR A 43 6.52 0.34 -9.93
N THR A 44 7.56 -0.50 -10.08
CA THR A 44 8.38 -0.51 -11.30
C THR A 44 8.08 -1.76 -12.10
N THR A 45 8.20 -1.65 -13.43
CA THR A 45 8.05 -2.77 -14.35
C THR A 45 9.35 -3.08 -15.08
N GLU A 46 10.41 -2.33 -14.80
CA GLU A 46 11.68 -2.39 -15.54
C GLU A 46 12.73 -3.29 -14.89
N LEU A 47 12.51 -3.71 -13.64
CA LEU A 47 13.44 -4.56 -12.90
C LEU A 47 12.98 -6.02 -12.94
N GLU A 48 13.93 -6.95 -12.82
CA GLU A 48 13.62 -8.38 -12.71
C GLU A 48 12.69 -8.66 -11.52
N ILE A 49 12.97 -7.99 -10.40
CA ILE A 49 12.12 -8.06 -9.22
C ILE A 49 11.30 -6.79 -9.17
N GLN A 50 10.00 -6.93 -9.19
CA GLN A 50 9.10 -5.78 -9.12
C GLN A 50 9.22 -5.08 -7.76
N ARG A 51 9.68 -3.84 -7.78
CA ARG A 51 9.69 -2.99 -6.59
C ARG A 51 8.36 -2.28 -6.50
N PHE A 52 7.79 -2.24 -5.29
CA PHE A 52 6.54 -1.54 -5.07
C PHE A 52 6.50 -0.88 -3.69
N THR A 53 5.65 0.12 -3.58
CA THR A 53 5.35 0.79 -2.33
C THR A 53 3.85 1.04 -2.27
N ILE A 54 3.24 0.72 -1.14
CA ILE A 54 1.86 1.10 -0.85
C ILE A 54 1.91 1.89 0.46
N HIS A 55 1.60 3.19 0.39
CA HIS A 55 1.73 4.12 1.51
C HIS A 55 0.39 4.73 1.86
N TRP A 56 -0.06 4.52 3.10
CA TRP A 56 -1.30 5.12 3.61
C TRP A 56 -0.95 6.33 4.47
N GLU A 57 -1.35 7.49 4.01
CA GLU A 57 -1.06 8.77 4.65
C GLU A 57 -2.20 9.19 5.54
N ARG A 58 -1.93 9.31 6.86
CA ARG A 58 -2.90 9.71 7.87
C ARG A 58 -2.35 10.77 8.83
N THR A 59 -1.20 11.37 8.54
CA THR A 59 -0.57 12.31 9.49
C THR A 59 -1.46 13.49 9.85
N HIS A 60 -2.27 13.96 8.91
CA HIS A 60 -3.20 15.08 9.11
C HIS A 60 -4.48 14.68 9.87
N ILE A 61 -4.68 13.39 10.14
CA ILE A 61 -5.84 12.87 10.87
C ILE A 61 -5.46 12.45 12.28
N ASP A 62 -4.48 11.53 12.40
CA ASP A 62 -4.10 10.95 13.68
C ASP A 62 -2.59 10.79 13.86
N LYS A 63 -1.80 11.46 13.02
CA LYS A 63 -0.33 11.44 13.01
C LYS A 63 0.28 10.09 12.66
N SER A 64 -0.51 9.17 12.08
CA SER A 64 -0.02 7.85 11.70
C SER A 64 0.23 7.74 10.21
N ILE A 65 1.07 6.77 9.86
CA ILE A 65 1.26 6.28 8.50
C ILE A 65 1.31 4.75 8.55
N TYR A 66 0.98 4.14 7.42
CA TYR A 66 1.21 2.70 7.23
C TYR A 66 1.85 2.54 5.86
N ARG A 67 2.89 1.72 5.78
CA ARG A 67 3.63 1.60 4.53
C ARG A 67 4.12 0.18 4.33
N LEU A 68 3.77 -0.41 3.20
CA LEU A 68 4.28 -1.70 2.77
C LEU A 68 5.27 -1.45 1.62
N ASP A 69 6.49 -1.99 1.76
CA ASP A 69 7.59 -1.69 0.86
C ASP A 69 8.49 -2.92 0.74
N ASN A 70 8.92 -3.25 -0.46
CA ASN A 70 9.84 -4.36 -0.68
C ASN A 70 11.23 -3.93 -1.14
N ALA A 71 11.60 -2.67 -0.99
CA ALA A 71 12.96 -2.21 -1.26
C ALA A 71 13.93 -2.87 -0.25
N PRO A 72 15.08 -3.40 -0.71
CA PRO A 72 16.01 -4.11 0.17
C PRO A 72 16.86 -3.16 1.02
N ASP A 73 16.22 -2.47 1.95
CA ASP A 73 16.90 -1.60 2.90
C ASP A 73 17.54 -2.44 4.00
N ARG A 74 18.86 -2.38 4.11
CA ARG A 74 19.63 -3.15 5.09
C ARG A 74 19.26 -2.84 6.54
N SER A 75 18.70 -1.68 6.81
CA SER A 75 18.21 -1.32 8.14
C SER A 75 17.17 -2.32 8.65
N TRP A 76 16.45 -2.96 7.73
CA TRP A 76 15.36 -3.89 8.06
C TRP A 76 15.69 -5.35 7.75
N ARG A 77 16.98 -5.69 7.57
CA ARG A 77 17.39 -7.05 7.18
C ARG A 77 17.01 -8.15 8.17
N LYS A 78 16.71 -7.79 9.41
CA LYS A 78 16.29 -8.75 10.44
C LYS A 78 14.79 -9.01 10.45
N VAL A 79 14.01 -8.26 9.68
CA VAL A 79 12.58 -8.52 9.55
C VAL A 79 12.40 -9.84 8.82
N GLU A 80 11.58 -10.74 9.37
CA GLU A 80 11.40 -12.10 8.85
C GLU A 80 11.01 -12.14 7.38
N THR A 81 10.21 -11.20 6.92
CA THR A 81 9.74 -11.12 5.54
C THR A 81 10.68 -10.34 4.62
N PHE A 82 11.85 -9.92 5.10
CA PHE A 82 12.80 -9.13 4.30
C PHE A 82 12.98 -9.73 2.89
N PRO A 83 13.00 -8.90 1.80
CA PRO A 83 13.02 -7.44 1.78
C PRO A 83 11.66 -6.76 2.02
N LEU A 84 10.58 -7.51 2.08
CA LEU A 84 9.26 -6.96 2.38
C LEU A 84 9.21 -6.54 3.84
N HIS A 85 8.80 -5.28 4.09
CA HIS A 85 8.67 -4.77 5.45
C HIS A 85 7.47 -3.83 5.54
N PHE A 86 6.94 -3.71 6.75
CA PHE A 86 5.76 -2.91 7.03
C PHE A 86 6.07 -1.89 8.11
N HIS A 87 5.81 -0.61 7.81
CA HIS A 87 5.88 0.48 8.77
C HIS A 87 4.50 0.62 9.41
N ASP A 88 4.44 0.42 10.72
CA ASP A 88 3.20 0.38 11.48
C ASP A 88 3.04 1.65 12.32
N LYS A 89 2.23 2.59 11.83
CA LYS A 89 1.90 3.88 12.43
C LYS A 89 3.04 4.90 12.41
N LYS A 90 4.29 4.47 12.38
CA LYS A 90 5.49 5.31 12.37
C LYS A 90 6.53 4.73 11.43
N TYR A 91 7.39 5.58 10.88
CA TYR A 91 8.46 5.13 10.00
C TYR A 91 9.49 4.24 10.70
N ASP A 92 9.70 4.42 12.00
CA ASP A 92 10.70 3.66 12.76
C ASP A 92 10.15 2.40 13.43
N LYS A 93 8.86 2.14 13.34
CA LYS A 93 8.26 0.91 13.85
C LYS A 93 8.03 -0.05 12.69
N VAL A 94 9.01 -0.91 12.42
CA VAL A 94 9.04 -1.76 11.24
C VAL A 94 9.01 -3.23 11.63
N GLY A 95 8.20 -4.02 10.91
CA GLY A 95 8.08 -5.44 11.13
C GLY A 95 7.45 -6.15 9.93
N ILE A 96 6.87 -7.30 10.20
CA ILE A 96 6.12 -8.05 9.18
C ILE A 96 4.77 -7.39 8.96
N PRO A 97 4.19 -7.53 7.74
CA PRO A 97 2.86 -6.97 7.50
C PRO A 97 1.79 -7.69 8.35
N PRO A 98 0.72 -6.98 8.72
CA PRO A 98 -0.36 -7.56 9.54
C PRO A 98 -1.33 -8.44 8.75
N PHE A 99 -0.99 -8.77 7.52
CA PHE A 99 -1.76 -9.64 6.65
C PHE A 99 -0.80 -10.53 5.86
N SER A 100 -1.33 -11.65 5.37
CA SER A 100 -0.54 -12.63 4.67
C SER A 100 -0.07 -12.10 3.32
N VAL A 101 1.24 -12.11 3.09
CA VAL A 101 1.84 -11.74 1.80
C VAL A 101 3.00 -12.70 1.55
N ASP A 102 2.97 -13.43 0.44
CA ASP A 102 4.10 -14.24 0.01
C ASP A 102 4.64 -13.72 -1.33
N GLU A 103 5.85 -14.13 -1.66
CA GLU A 103 6.57 -13.65 -2.84
C GLU A 103 5.90 -14.02 -4.17
N ASN A 104 5.04 -15.04 -4.17
CA ASN A 104 4.32 -15.50 -5.36
C ASN A 104 3.00 -14.77 -5.56
N LEU A 105 2.60 -13.94 -4.61
CA LEU A 105 1.34 -13.22 -4.68
C LEU A 105 1.44 -12.06 -5.68
N LEU A 106 0.49 -11.98 -6.60
CA LEU A 106 0.43 -10.88 -7.56
C LEU A 106 0.23 -9.54 -6.85
N LEU A 107 0.86 -8.48 -7.36
CA LEU A 107 0.76 -7.15 -6.76
C LEU A 107 -0.70 -6.69 -6.60
N LYS A 108 -1.58 -7.01 -7.54
CA LYS A 108 -3.00 -6.69 -7.43
C LYS A 108 -3.62 -7.29 -6.18
N ASN A 109 -3.23 -8.52 -5.82
CA ASN A 109 -3.75 -9.18 -4.63
C ASN A 109 -3.12 -8.64 -3.35
N ILE A 110 -1.84 -8.25 -3.39
CA ILE A 110 -1.19 -7.54 -2.28
C ILE A 110 -1.92 -6.23 -2.03
N PHE A 111 -2.21 -5.50 -3.10
CA PHE A 111 -2.95 -4.23 -3.05
C PHE A 111 -4.33 -4.42 -2.42
N ARG A 112 -5.07 -5.46 -2.81
CA ARG A 112 -6.36 -5.79 -2.22
C ARG A 112 -6.25 -6.07 -0.72
N ARG A 113 -5.22 -6.80 -0.30
CA ARG A 113 -4.99 -7.10 1.13
C ARG A 113 -4.70 -5.83 1.91
N PHE A 114 -3.92 -4.93 1.34
CA PHE A 114 -3.65 -3.63 1.97
C PHE A 114 -4.93 -2.80 2.10
N LEU A 115 -5.75 -2.75 1.06
CA LEU A 115 -7.02 -2.01 1.10
C LEU A 115 -8.00 -2.61 2.12
N ARG A 116 -8.03 -3.93 2.27
CA ARG A 116 -8.83 -4.57 3.33
C ARG A 116 -8.34 -4.17 4.72
N PHE A 117 -7.03 -4.14 4.90
CA PHE A 117 -6.43 -3.66 6.15
C PHE A 117 -6.86 -2.23 6.43
N ALA A 118 -6.74 -1.36 5.44
CA ALA A 118 -7.14 0.05 5.58
C ALA A 118 -8.63 0.19 5.91
N ARG A 119 -9.49 -0.59 5.24
CA ARG A 119 -10.93 -0.60 5.51
C ARG A 119 -11.23 -0.95 6.96
N LEU A 120 -10.57 -1.98 7.50
CA LEU A 120 -10.77 -2.40 8.89
C LEU A 120 -10.30 -1.34 9.87
N GLN A 121 -9.17 -0.70 9.61
CA GLN A 121 -8.66 0.37 10.47
C GLN A 121 -9.55 1.61 10.42
N ALA A 122 -10.04 1.97 9.25
CA ALA A 122 -10.87 3.17 9.06
C ALA A 122 -12.26 3.04 9.70
N THR A 123 -12.77 1.82 9.84
CA THR A 123 -14.10 1.57 10.42
C THR A 123 -14.07 1.14 11.89
N ALA A 124 -12.90 0.99 12.45
CA ALA A 124 -12.72 0.55 13.84
C ALA A 124 -13.06 1.65 14.85
#